data_d6089cd51d3015ae7f3d7cc1488a5b59
#
_entry.id   d6089cd51d3015ae7f3d7cc1488a5b59
#
_cell.length_a   1.000
_cell.length_b   1.000
_cell.length_c   1.000
_cell.angle_alpha   90.00
_cell.angle_beta   90.00
_cell.angle_gamma   90.00
#
_symmetry.space_group_name_H-M   'P 1'
#
loop_
_entity.id
_entity.type
_entity.pdbx_description
1 polymer ?
#
loop_
_entity_poly.entity_id
_entity_poly.type
_entity_poly.pdbx_seq_one_letter_code
_entity_poly.pdbx_strand_id
1 'polypeptide(L)'
;MVNPSFYRHNRELFAAALPDSTAALLFSGEGKRMSSDSEYRFLSDRNFFYLTGIENPGFALVISKINGEVSTFIYAPARDSMKERWSGKRMDFADIAAITGLDVSEVLDLEKYEEKEFELLKNEDVNICLDFSSVMEKPFDLKSQVEKGGRKVTDLSEITTSLRLIKQPHETESIREAARITEEAIDEMKKLIRPGVSEYELYTKLEYEMARRSSMNFAFETIVSCGKNAFYLHHSEPEKDGDGIAMEGSIVQVDVGARMNGYCADISRVFFVGQPQGTDDRRMQLLELIRALRKAAFDFIGPGKTFAGLNSQMYDITGKWLAGQGLIPDNFEEGDVRRYYWHNTSHFLGLDVHDVGPRDKEFAAGNCLAVEPGVYIPEWGIGFRIEDDCLVTEDGCLLLSSGKDSPEGIIVG
;
A
#
# COMPACT_ATOMS: atom_id res chain seq x y z
N MET A 1 -19.04 -5.60 -2.19
CA MET A 1 -18.43 -6.76 -2.88
C MET A 1 -17.92 -6.25 -4.21
N VAL A 2 -16.71 -6.62 -4.56
CA VAL A 2 -16.11 -6.28 -5.85
C VAL A 2 -16.93 -6.94 -6.96
N ASN A 3 -17.12 -6.23 -8.06
CA ASN A 3 -17.82 -6.79 -9.22
C ASN A 3 -16.93 -7.84 -9.91
N PRO A 4 -17.39 -9.11 -10.08
CA PRO A 4 -16.63 -10.16 -10.77
C PRO A 4 -16.14 -9.78 -12.16
N SER A 5 -16.84 -8.88 -12.85
CA SER A 5 -16.43 -8.37 -14.17
C SER A 5 -15.10 -7.62 -14.13
N PHE A 6 -14.73 -7.02 -13.00
CA PHE A 6 -13.42 -6.36 -12.82
C PHE A 6 -12.27 -7.36 -12.94
N TYR A 7 -12.34 -8.48 -12.21
CA TYR A 7 -11.29 -9.50 -12.27
C TYR A 7 -11.24 -10.22 -13.63
N ARG A 8 -12.38 -10.43 -14.27
CA ARG A 8 -12.44 -10.93 -15.65
C ARG A 8 -11.72 -9.99 -16.61
N HIS A 9 -12.03 -8.69 -16.55
CA HIS A 9 -11.38 -7.67 -17.38
C HIS A 9 -9.87 -7.61 -17.16
N ASN A 10 -9.42 -7.68 -15.90
CA ASN A 10 -7.98 -7.71 -15.59
C ASN A 10 -7.28 -8.92 -16.23
N ARG A 11 -7.90 -10.10 -16.19
CA ARG A 11 -7.36 -11.30 -16.86
C ARG A 11 -7.37 -11.17 -18.39
N GLU A 12 -8.38 -10.53 -18.96
CA GLU A 12 -8.44 -10.25 -20.42
C GLU A 12 -7.28 -9.34 -20.85
N LEU A 13 -7.04 -8.26 -20.11
CA LEU A 13 -5.90 -7.36 -20.34
C LEU A 13 -4.55 -8.08 -20.16
N PHE A 14 -4.44 -8.89 -19.11
CA PHE A 14 -3.24 -9.67 -18.84
C PHE A 14 -2.97 -10.69 -19.96
N ALA A 15 -3.97 -11.45 -20.38
CA ALA A 15 -3.86 -12.41 -21.47
C ALA A 15 -3.56 -11.74 -22.82
N ALA A 16 -4.10 -10.53 -23.06
CA ALA A 16 -3.76 -9.74 -24.25
C ALA A 16 -2.27 -9.39 -24.30
N ALA A 17 -1.67 -9.07 -23.16
CA ALA A 17 -0.25 -8.73 -23.05
C ALA A 17 0.68 -9.95 -23.07
N LEU A 18 0.18 -11.16 -22.84
CA LEU A 18 0.99 -12.37 -22.92
C LEU A 18 1.38 -12.67 -24.37
N PRO A 19 2.65 -13.04 -24.63
CA PRO A 19 3.05 -13.61 -25.93
C PRO A 19 2.27 -14.89 -26.26
N ASP A 20 2.19 -15.26 -27.51
CA ASP A 20 1.64 -16.56 -27.90
C ASP A 20 2.57 -17.71 -27.48
N SER A 21 2.04 -18.92 -27.40
CA SER A 21 2.75 -20.12 -26.92
C SER A 21 3.31 -19.96 -25.51
N THR A 22 2.54 -19.33 -24.60
CA THR A 22 2.93 -19.15 -23.20
C THR A 22 1.91 -19.67 -22.20
N ALA A 23 2.40 -20.03 -21.01
CA ALA A 23 1.59 -20.31 -19.83
C ALA A 23 2.12 -19.51 -18.63
N ALA A 24 1.29 -18.63 -18.09
CA ALA A 24 1.54 -17.86 -16.88
C ALA A 24 1.01 -18.62 -15.66
N LEU A 25 1.85 -18.81 -14.65
CA LEU A 25 1.52 -19.47 -13.39
C LEU A 25 1.67 -18.45 -12.26
N LEU A 26 0.56 -18.18 -11.56
CA LEU A 26 0.51 -17.29 -10.41
C LEU A 26 -0.07 -18.04 -9.19
N PHE A 27 0.33 -17.64 -8.01
CA PHE A 27 -0.04 -18.32 -6.76
C PHE A 27 -0.55 -17.30 -5.75
N SER A 28 -1.53 -17.71 -4.92
CA SER A 28 -1.97 -16.86 -3.82
C SER A 28 -0.95 -16.77 -2.69
N GLY A 29 -0.11 -17.78 -2.56
CA GLY A 29 0.80 -17.96 -1.43
C GLY A 29 0.29 -18.95 -0.41
N GLU A 30 1.12 -19.19 0.62
CA GLU A 30 0.85 -20.14 1.70
C GLU A 30 0.65 -19.41 3.04
N GLY A 31 -0.21 -19.96 3.89
CA GLY A 31 -0.39 -19.44 5.25
C GLY A 31 0.89 -19.56 6.07
N LYS A 32 1.29 -18.49 6.77
CA LYS A 32 2.46 -18.48 7.65
C LYS A 32 2.06 -18.90 9.05
N ARG A 33 2.70 -19.93 9.59
CA ARG A 33 2.46 -20.37 10.95
C ARG A 33 2.97 -19.35 11.98
N MET A 34 2.11 -19.01 12.91
CA MET A 34 2.44 -18.22 14.10
C MET A 34 2.84 -19.14 15.27
N SER A 35 2.16 -20.28 15.41
CA SER A 35 2.43 -21.32 16.41
C SER A 35 2.10 -22.71 15.83
N SER A 36 2.06 -23.76 16.66
CA SER A 36 1.78 -25.13 16.22
C SER A 36 0.43 -25.32 15.50
N ASP A 37 -0.58 -24.52 15.87
CA ASP A 37 -1.98 -24.64 15.43
C ASP A 37 -2.62 -23.29 15.04
N SER A 38 -1.84 -22.22 15.04
CA SER A 38 -2.25 -20.86 14.66
C SER A 38 -1.46 -20.36 13.48
N GLU A 39 -2.10 -19.56 12.63
CA GLU A 39 -1.49 -18.88 11.49
C GLU A 39 -1.63 -17.36 11.66
N TYR A 40 -0.67 -16.61 11.11
CA TYR A 40 -0.84 -15.16 10.90
C TYR A 40 -2.00 -14.91 9.94
N ARG A 41 -2.55 -13.70 10.01
CA ARG A 41 -3.53 -13.28 9.00
C ARG A 41 -2.90 -13.35 7.62
N PHE A 42 -3.65 -13.96 6.71
CA PHE A 42 -3.20 -14.18 5.35
C PHE A 42 -3.50 -12.96 4.49
N LEU A 43 -2.56 -12.65 3.64
CA LEU A 43 -2.68 -11.67 2.57
C LEU A 43 -2.16 -12.34 1.30
N SER A 44 -3.03 -12.49 0.28
CA SER A 44 -2.65 -13.09 -0.99
C SER A 44 -1.56 -12.28 -1.69
N ASP A 45 -0.77 -12.94 -2.52
CA ASP A 45 0.05 -12.23 -3.49
C ASP A 45 -0.77 -11.19 -4.26
N ARG A 46 -0.26 -9.99 -4.41
CA ARG A 46 -1.01 -8.87 -4.95
C ARG A 46 -1.35 -9.01 -6.42
N ASN A 47 -0.48 -9.64 -7.22
CA ASN A 47 -0.75 -9.88 -8.63
C ASN A 47 -1.76 -11.02 -8.83
N PHE A 48 -1.69 -12.08 -8.01
CA PHE A 48 -2.72 -13.10 -7.96
C PHE A 48 -4.07 -12.49 -7.55
N PHE A 49 -4.11 -11.68 -6.48
CA PHE A 49 -5.32 -11.00 -6.03
C PHE A 49 -5.90 -10.08 -7.12
N TYR A 50 -5.06 -9.29 -7.81
CA TYR A 50 -5.45 -8.39 -8.89
C TYR A 50 -6.21 -9.12 -10.02
N LEU A 51 -5.82 -10.37 -10.29
CA LEU A 51 -6.41 -11.20 -11.34
C LEU A 51 -7.60 -12.04 -10.88
N THR A 52 -7.78 -12.26 -9.56
CA THR A 52 -8.77 -13.23 -9.05
C THR A 52 -9.74 -12.69 -8.01
N GLY A 53 -9.32 -11.73 -7.19
CA GLY A 53 -10.06 -11.28 -6.01
C GLY A 53 -10.07 -12.27 -4.84
N ILE A 54 -9.29 -13.34 -4.91
CA ILE A 54 -9.23 -14.38 -3.87
C ILE A 54 -8.17 -14.00 -2.82
N GLU A 55 -8.59 -13.91 -1.55
CA GLU A 55 -7.75 -13.59 -0.39
C GLU A 55 -7.57 -14.81 0.52
N ASN A 56 -7.30 -15.98 -0.07
CA ASN A 56 -7.11 -17.25 0.66
C ASN A 56 -5.83 -17.95 0.22
N PRO A 57 -5.14 -18.68 1.13
CA PRO A 57 -3.91 -19.40 0.80
C PRO A 57 -4.15 -20.67 -0.03
N GLY A 58 -3.10 -21.10 -0.73
CA GLY A 58 -3.04 -22.39 -1.40
C GLY A 58 -3.72 -22.45 -2.76
N PHE A 59 -3.96 -21.32 -3.42
CA PHE A 59 -4.53 -21.27 -4.78
C PHE A 59 -3.45 -21.11 -5.83
N ALA A 60 -3.69 -21.68 -7.01
CA ALA A 60 -2.90 -21.45 -8.21
C ALA A 60 -3.80 -20.99 -9.36
N LEU A 61 -3.31 -20.03 -10.16
CA LEU A 61 -3.96 -19.54 -11.38
C LEU A 61 -3.06 -19.87 -12.57
N VAL A 62 -3.62 -20.50 -13.58
CA VAL A 62 -2.93 -20.76 -14.87
C VAL A 62 -3.68 -20.04 -15.97
N ILE A 63 -2.99 -19.13 -16.66
CA ILE A 63 -3.49 -18.46 -17.86
C ILE A 63 -2.56 -18.86 -19.00
N SER A 64 -3.08 -19.56 -19.99
CA SER A 64 -2.30 -19.93 -21.18
C SER A 64 -2.86 -19.31 -22.46
N LYS A 65 -1.94 -18.95 -23.35
CA LYS A 65 -2.25 -18.43 -24.68
C LYS A 65 -1.50 -19.28 -25.70
N ILE A 66 -2.23 -20.11 -26.45
CA ILE A 66 -1.66 -21.08 -27.40
C ILE A 66 -2.40 -20.97 -28.72
N ASN A 67 -1.69 -20.70 -29.81
CA ASN A 67 -2.27 -20.44 -31.11
C ASN A 67 -3.33 -19.33 -31.13
N GLY A 68 -3.13 -18.32 -30.30
CA GLY A 68 -4.06 -17.21 -30.14
C GLY A 68 -5.27 -17.50 -29.24
N GLU A 69 -5.49 -18.76 -28.85
CA GLU A 69 -6.57 -19.13 -27.92
C GLU A 69 -6.11 -18.96 -26.47
N VAL A 70 -6.94 -18.30 -25.65
CA VAL A 70 -6.70 -18.08 -24.22
C VAL A 70 -7.52 -19.07 -23.42
N SER A 71 -6.88 -19.74 -22.46
CA SER A 71 -7.56 -20.54 -21.45
C SER A 71 -7.13 -20.10 -20.06
N THR A 72 -8.07 -20.11 -19.12
CA THR A 72 -7.85 -19.70 -17.70
C THR A 72 -8.42 -20.77 -16.80
N PHE A 73 -7.61 -21.25 -15.86
CA PHE A 73 -8.05 -22.17 -14.82
C PHE A 73 -7.53 -21.70 -13.46
N ILE A 74 -8.40 -21.73 -12.45
CA ILE A 74 -8.03 -21.55 -11.06
C ILE A 74 -8.10 -22.91 -10.34
N TYR A 75 -7.04 -23.23 -9.63
CA TYR A 75 -6.91 -24.44 -8.84
C TYR A 75 -7.05 -24.10 -7.37
N ALA A 76 -8.01 -24.73 -6.71
CA ALA A 76 -8.42 -24.39 -5.35
C ALA A 76 -8.31 -25.64 -4.43
N PRO A 77 -7.93 -25.47 -3.16
CA PRO A 77 -8.00 -26.55 -2.19
C PRO A 77 -9.43 -27.06 -2.05
N ALA A 78 -9.62 -28.38 -2.23
CA ALA A 78 -10.90 -29.01 -2.05
C ALA A 78 -11.44 -28.81 -0.63
N ARG A 79 -12.77 -28.85 -0.51
CA ARG A 79 -13.40 -28.83 0.80
C ARG A 79 -13.05 -30.12 1.57
N ASP A 80 -12.67 -29.92 2.84
CA ASP A 80 -12.33 -31.01 3.77
C ASP A 80 -13.09 -30.80 5.08
N SER A 81 -14.13 -31.59 5.28
CA SER A 81 -15.01 -31.46 6.43
C SER A 81 -14.31 -31.69 7.79
N MET A 82 -13.17 -32.35 7.81
CA MET A 82 -12.37 -32.52 9.02
C MET A 82 -11.58 -31.25 9.32
N LYS A 83 -10.93 -30.67 8.30
CA LYS A 83 -10.20 -29.41 8.44
C LYS A 83 -11.14 -28.23 8.69
N GLU A 84 -12.31 -28.19 8.03
CA GLU A 84 -13.33 -27.17 8.24
C GLU A 84 -13.86 -27.07 9.68
N ARG A 85 -13.78 -28.15 10.45
CA ARG A 85 -14.13 -28.10 11.88
C ARG A 85 -13.17 -27.26 12.72
N TRP A 86 -11.93 -27.09 12.24
CA TRP A 86 -10.90 -26.33 12.95
C TRP A 86 -10.75 -24.91 12.40
N SER A 87 -10.75 -24.77 11.07
CA SER A 87 -10.42 -23.49 10.40
C SER A 87 -11.63 -22.75 9.81
N GLY A 88 -12.83 -23.28 9.96
CA GLY A 88 -14.04 -22.73 9.33
C GLY A 88 -14.29 -23.27 7.92
N LYS A 89 -15.47 -22.94 7.36
CA LYS A 89 -15.89 -23.40 6.03
C LYS A 89 -14.98 -22.82 4.94
N ARG A 90 -14.47 -23.68 4.06
CA ARG A 90 -13.79 -23.29 2.83
C ARG A 90 -14.80 -22.87 1.75
N MET A 91 -14.39 -22.00 0.86
CA MET A 91 -15.16 -21.65 -0.34
C MET A 91 -15.36 -22.91 -1.19
N ASP A 92 -16.55 -23.10 -1.71
CA ASP A 92 -16.78 -24.09 -2.77
C ASP A 92 -16.49 -23.49 -4.16
N PHE A 93 -16.49 -24.33 -5.18
CA PHE A 93 -16.13 -23.92 -6.54
C PHE A 93 -17.11 -22.89 -7.12
N ALA A 94 -18.38 -22.92 -6.69
CA ALA A 94 -19.37 -21.93 -7.10
C ALA A 94 -19.11 -20.55 -6.44
N ASP A 95 -18.70 -20.53 -5.16
CA ASP A 95 -18.28 -19.32 -4.46
C ASP A 95 -17.07 -18.68 -5.16
N ILE A 96 -16.06 -19.49 -5.53
CA ILE A 96 -14.84 -19.05 -6.22
C ILE A 96 -15.20 -18.49 -7.61
N ALA A 97 -16.02 -19.20 -8.38
CA ALA A 97 -16.48 -18.75 -9.70
C ALA A 97 -17.23 -17.40 -9.59
N ALA A 98 -18.08 -17.25 -8.57
CA ALA A 98 -18.82 -16.02 -8.34
C ALA A 98 -17.91 -14.82 -7.99
N ILE A 99 -16.81 -15.02 -7.28
CA ILE A 99 -15.84 -13.98 -6.94
C ILE A 99 -14.99 -13.63 -8.16
N THR A 100 -14.42 -14.64 -8.81
CA THR A 100 -13.46 -14.47 -9.90
C THR A 100 -14.09 -14.06 -11.24
N GLY A 101 -15.39 -14.35 -11.41
CA GLY A 101 -16.08 -14.22 -12.69
C GLY A 101 -15.70 -15.29 -13.71
N LEU A 102 -15.10 -16.39 -13.29
CA LEU A 102 -14.87 -17.60 -14.10
C LEU A 102 -16.14 -18.46 -14.16
N ASP A 103 -16.20 -19.37 -15.14
CA ASP A 103 -17.19 -20.43 -15.10
C ASP A 103 -16.81 -21.50 -14.06
N VAL A 104 -17.81 -22.17 -13.45
CA VAL A 104 -17.54 -23.21 -12.46
C VAL A 104 -16.67 -24.34 -13.01
N SER A 105 -16.77 -24.62 -14.32
CA SER A 105 -15.92 -25.60 -15.02
C SER A 105 -14.44 -25.21 -15.14
N GLU A 106 -14.13 -23.92 -14.94
CA GLU A 106 -12.77 -23.38 -14.94
C GLU A 106 -12.14 -23.37 -13.53
N VAL A 107 -12.94 -23.73 -12.50
CA VAL A 107 -12.47 -23.90 -11.12
C VAL A 107 -12.22 -25.39 -10.87
N LEU A 108 -10.97 -25.73 -10.63
CA LEU A 108 -10.52 -27.12 -10.51
C LEU A 108 -9.97 -27.41 -9.11
N ASP A 109 -9.93 -28.70 -8.75
CA ASP A 109 -9.26 -29.13 -7.54
C ASP A 109 -7.75 -28.92 -7.64
N LEU A 110 -7.13 -28.45 -6.55
CA LEU A 110 -5.69 -28.21 -6.48
C LEU A 110 -4.85 -29.48 -6.75
N GLU A 111 -5.38 -30.67 -6.45
CA GLU A 111 -4.71 -31.94 -6.78
C GLU A 111 -4.44 -32.06 -8.29
N LYS A 112 -5.29 -31.48 -9.15
CA LYS A 112 -5.09 -31.45 -10.60
C LYS A 112 -4.04 -30.46 -11.06
N TYR A 113 -3.62 -29.53 -10.19
CA TYR A 113 -2.57 -28.56 -10.53
C TYR A 113 -1.21 -29.24 -10.74
N GLU A 114 -0.87 -30.25 -9.92
CA GLU A 114 0.40 -30.99 -10.06
C GLU A 114 0.50 -31.70 -11.42
N GLU A 115 -0.60 -32.26 -11.90
CA GLU A 115 -0.66 -32.88 -13.23
C GLU A 115 -0.48 -31.83 -14.34
N LYS A 116 -1.14 -30.66 -14.19
CA LYS A 116 -1.04 -29.55 -15.13
C LYS A 116 0.35 -28.92 -15.13
N GLU A 117 0.94 -28.69 -13.95
CA GLU A 117 2.31 -28.20 -13.80
C GLU A 117 3.29 -29.14 -14.53
N PHE A 118 3.18 -30.45 -14.30
CA PHE A 118 4.02 -31.45 -14.95
C PHE A 118 3.85 -31.49 -16.48
N GLU A 119 2.61 -31.38 -16.98
CA GLU A 119 2.33 -31.27 -18.42
C GLU A 119 3.04 -30.04 -19.03
N LEU A 120 2.88 -28.88 -18.40
CA LEU A 120 3.48 -27.63 -18.87
C LEU A 120 5.01 -27.65 -18.81
N LEU A 121 5.58 -28.24 -17.76
CA LEU A 121 7.02 -28.37 -17.61
C LEU A 121 7.65 -29.32 -18.66
N LYS A 122 6.90 -30.29 -19.16
CA LYS A 122 7.35 -31.21 -20.24
C LYS A 122 7.13 -30.67 -21.64
N ASN A 123 6.18 -29.76 -21.83
CA ASN A 123 5.88 -29.23 -23.16
C ASN A 123 6.90 -28.14 -23.55
N GLU A 124 7.85 -28.50 -24.41
CA GLU A 124 8.91 -27.62 -24.88
C GLU A 124 8.41 -26.49 -25.80
N ASP A 125 7.23 -26.62 -26.39
CA ASP A 125 6.62 -25.62 -27.28
C ASP A 125 5.92 -24.50 -26.52
N VAL A 126 5.78 -24.61 -25.17
CA VAL A 126 5.13 -23.63 -24.31
C VAL A 126 6.14 -22.94 -23.40
N ASN A 127 6.27 -21.63 -23.50
CA ASN A 127 7.10 -20.84 -22.60
C ASN A 127 6.42 -20.66 -21.25
N ILE A 128 7.14 -20.93 -20.17
CA ILE A 128 6.66 -20.71 -18.80
C ILE A 128 6.93 -19.27 -18.38
N CYS A 129 5.89 -18.60 -17.90
CA CYS A 129 5.97 -17.25 -17.38
C CYS A 129 5.66 -17.27 -15.87
N LEU A 130 6.52 -16.65 -15.06
CA LEU A 130 6.42 -16.61 -13.59
C LEU A 130 6.56 -15.16 -13.10
N ASP A 131 5.98 -14.88 -11.95
CA ASP A 131 6.09 -13.58 -11.28
C ASP A 131 7.23 -13.61 -10.25
N PHE A 132 8.27 -12.81 -10.47
CA PHE A 132 9.41 -12.66 -9.58
C PHE A 132 9.36 -11.38 -8.73
N SER A 133 8.32 -10.57 -8.86
CA SER A 133 8.07 -9.44 -7.95
C SER A 133 7.55 -9.90 -6.59
N SER A 134 7.04 -11.12 -6.52
CA SER A 134 6.57 -11.76 -5.29
C SER A 134 7.71 -12.24 -4.40
N VAL A 135 7.49 -12.21 -3.09
CA VAL A 135 8.40 -12.78 -2.08
C VAL A 135 8.23 -14.30 -1.87
N MET A 136 7.39 -14.95 -2.67
CA MET A 136 7.13 -16.40 -2.58
C MET A 136 8.29 -17.22 -3.12
N GLU A 137 8.55 -18.40 -2.53
CA GLU A 137 9.57 -19.34 -2.99
C GLU A 137 9.15 -20.11 -4.24
N LYS A 138 7.86 -20.45 -4.38
CA LYS A 138 7.33 -21.32 -5.45
C LYS A 138 7.72 -20.88 -6.88
N PRO A 139 7.65 -19.59 -7.28
CA PRO A 139 8.11 -19.16 -8.60
C PRO A 139 9.60 -19.43 -8.83
N PHE A 140 10.45 -19.26 -7.83
CA PHE A 140 11.89 -19.49 -7.92
C PHE A 140 12.24 -20.97 -8.01
N ASP A 141 11.50 -21.83 -7.29
CA ASP A 141 11.63 -23.28 -7.37
C ASP A 141 11.25 -23.78 -8.77
N LEU A 142 10.14 -23.31 -9.33
CA LEU A 142 9.72 -23.63 -10.69
C LEU A 142 10.72 -23.14 -11.73
N LYS A 143 11.23 -21.92 -11.59
CA LYS A 143 12.31 -21.41 -12.43
C LYS A 143 13.50 -22.38 -12.44
N SER A 144 13.95 -22.80 -11.27
CA SER A 144 15.08 -23.73 -11.14
C SER A 144 14.81 -25.07 -11.84
N GLN A 145 13.58 -25.57 -11.80
CA GLN A 145 13.19 -26.81 -12.48
C GLN A 145 13.20 -26.65 -14.01
N VAL A 146 12.61 -25.57 -14.53
CA VAL A 146 12.56 -25.25 -15.97
C VAL A 146 13.97 -25.07 -16.55
N GLU A 147 14.83 -24.31 -15.83
CA GLU A 147 16.20 -24.02 -16.27
C GLU A 147 17.11 -25.26 -16.23
N LYS A 148 16.92 -26.20 -15.30
CA LYS A 148 17.61 -27.51 -15.30
C LYS A 148 17.26 -28.33 -16.52
N GLY A 149 16.06 -28.15 -17.11
CA GLY A 149 15.64 -28.74 -18.38
C GLY A 149 16.19 -27.99 -19.62
N GLY A 150 17.04 -26.99 -19.45
CA GLY A 150 17.63 -26.20 -20.54
C GLY A 150 16.70 -25.13 -21.12
N ARG A 151 15.56 -24.88 -20.51
CA ARG A 151 14.55 -23.87 -20.95
C ARG A 151 14.73 -22.56 -20.19
N LYS A 152 14.19 -21.46 -20.74
CA LYS A 152 14.13 -20.16 -20.06
C LYS A 152 12.73 -19.89 -19.51
N VAL A 153 12.67 -19.10 -18.47
CA VAL A 153 11.42 -18.57 -17.90
C VAL A 153 11.31 -17.10 -18.23
N THR A 154 10.10 -16.64 -18.53
CA THR A 154 9.81 -15.21 -18.74
C THR A 154 9.26 -14.63 -17.43
N ASP A 155 9.73 -13.43 -17.08
CA ASP A 155 9.24 -12.67 -15.94
C ASP A 155 7.93 -11.94 -16.28
N LEU A 156 6.93 -12.06 -15.42
CA LEU A 156 5.62 -11.40 -15.55
C LEU A 156 5.58 -10.01 -14.91
N SER A 157 6.57 -9.64 -14.11
CA SER A 157 6.53 -8.43 -13.28
C SER A 157 6.33 -7.14 -14.08
N GLU A 158 6.83 -7.07 -15.32
CA GLU A 158 6.60 -5.91 -16.18
C GLU A 158 5.13 -5.81 -16.64
N ILE A 159 4.49 -6.93 -16.99
CA ILE A 159 3.08 -6.96 -17.40
C ILE A 159 2.19 -6.59 -16.21
N THR A 160 2.36 -7.24 -15.08
CA THR A 160 1.55 -7.01 -13.88
C THR A 160 1.71 -5.58 -13.34
N THR A 161 2.95 -5.06 -13.33
CA THR A 161 3.23 -3.67 -12.95
C THR A 161 2.51 -2.69 -13.87
N SER A 162 2.59 -2.89 -15.19
CA SER A 162 1.95 -1.99 -16.17
C SER A 162 0.44 -1.92 -15.98
N LEU A 163 -0.21 -3.05 -15.69
CA LEU A 163 -1.65 -3.12 -15.46
C LEU A 163 -2.07 -2.46 -14.12
N ARG A 164 -1.30 -2.66 -13.05
CA ARG A 164 -1.58 -2.10 -11.73
C ARG A 164 -1.26 -0.62 -11.62
N LEU A 165 -0.33 -0.12 -12.45
CA LEU A 165 0.14 1.26 -12.38
C LEU A 165 -0.96 2.28 -12.70
N ILE A 166 -1.80 1.98 -13.69
CA ILE A 166 -2.93 2.83 -14.12
C ILE A 166 -4.21 2.30 -13.50
N LYS A 167 -4.70 3.00 -12.50
CA LYS A 167 -5.86 2.59 -11.70
C LYS A 167 -7.15 2.77 -12.50
N GLN A 168 -7.94 1.72 -12.52
CA GLN A 168 -9.31 1.75 -13.07
C GLN A 168 -10.27 2.43 -12.06
N PRO A 169 -11.46 2.89 -12.48
CA PRO A 169 -12.41 3.58 -11.59
C PRO A 169 -12.77 2.82 -10.31
N HIS A 170 -12.88 1.49 -10.38
CA HIS A 170 -13.14 0.65 -9.20
C HIS A 170 -11.99 0.65 -8.20
N GLU A 171 -10.75 0.70 -8.67
CA GLU A 171 -9.55 0.74 -7.82
C GLU A 171 -9.46 2.09 -7.09
N THR A 172 -9.64 3.20 -7.83
CA THR A 172 -9.65 4.55 -7.25
C THR A 172 -10.76 4.77 -6.25
N GLU A 173 -11.96 4.20 -6.49
CA GLU A 173 -13.06 4.25 -5.52
C GLU A 173 -12.76 3.44 -4.26
N SER A 174 -12.07 2.28 -4.39
CA SER A 174 -11.64 1.48 -3.25
C SER A 174 -10.59 2.20 -2.40
N ILE A 175 -9.63 2.89 -3.03
CA ILE A 175 -8.63 3.75 -2.35
C ILE A 175 -9.33 4.91 -1.63
N ARG A 176 -10.27 5.60 -2.30
CA ARG A 176 -11.07 6.68 -1.70
C ARG A 176 -11.85 6.23 -0.48
N GLU A 177 -12.46 5.07 -0.54
CA GLU A 177 -13.22 4.51 0.57
C GLU A 177 -12.27 4.08 1.72
N ALA A 178 -11.09 3.52 1.41
CA ALA A 178 -10.05 3.24 2.40
C ALA A 178 -9.58 4.53 3.10
N ALA A 179 -9.33 5.61 2.33
CA ALA A 179 -8.97 6.92 2.85
C ALA A 179 -10.07 7.50 3.77
N ARG A 180 -11.35 7.43 3.34
CA ARG A 180 -12.48 7.87 4.15
C ARG A 180 -12.56 7.12 5.50
N ILE A 181 -12.39 5.81 5.48
CA ILE A 181 -12.40 4.98 6.70
C ILE A 181 -11.23 5.36 7.61
N THR A 182 -10.06 5.60 7.06
CA THR A 182 -8.85 6.02 7.78
C THR A 182 -9.10 7.37 8.47
N GLU A 183 -9.60 8.36 7.74
CA GLU A 183 -9.89 9.68 8.29
C GLU A 183 -10.97 9.64 9.39
N GLU A 184 -12.02 8.84 9.23
CA GLU A 184 -13.02 8.65 10.29
C GLU A 184 -12.43 7.99 11.55
N ALA A 185 -11.47 7.06 11.39
CA ALA A 185 -10.78 6.46 12.52
C ALA A 185 -9.88 7.49 13.24
N ILE A 186 -9.19 8.34 12.48
CA ILE A 186 -8.39 9.46 13.01
C ILE A 186 -9.29 10.46 13.75
N ASP A 187 -10.45 10.84 13.20
CA ASP A 187 -11.40 11.76 13.83
C ASP A 187 -11.95 11.21 15.16
N GLU A 188 -12.15 9.88 15.28
CA GLU A 188 -12.54 9.25 16.54
C GLU A 188 -11.39 9.13 17.55
N MET A 189 -10.19 8.81 17.09
CA MET A 189 -8.99 8.74 17.93
C MET A 189 -8.63 10.10 18.49
N LYS A 190 -8.69 11.16 17.68
CA LYS A 190 -8.39 12.54 18.06
C LYS A 190 -9.12 12.98 19.33
N LYS A 191 -10.34 12.50 19.57
CA LYS A 191 -11.15 12.81 20.77
C LYS A 191 -10.51 12.33 22.08
N LEU A 192 -9.54 11.41 22.00
CA LEU A 192 -8.80 10.89 23.16
C LEU A 192 -7.53 11.71 23.48
N ILE A 193 -7.06 12.54 22.52
CA ILE A 193 -5.80 13.26 22.69
C ILE A 193 -5.95 14.30 23.81
N ARG A 194 -5.12 14.16 24.84
CA ARG A 194 -4.99 15.05 25.99
C ARG A 194 -3.64 14.83 26.66
N PRO A 195 -3.15 15.72 27.47
CA PRO A 195 -1.98 15.44 28.31
C PRO A 195 -2.18 14.16 29.15
N GLY A 196 -1.19 13.27 29.13
CA GLY A 196 -1.22 12.00 29.86
C GLY A 196 -1.81 10.81 29.08
N VAL A 197 -2.33 10.97 27.84
CA VAL A 197 -2.72 9.83 27.00
C VAL A 197 -1.48 9.13 26.45
N SER A 198 -1.51 7.82 26.37
CA SER A 198 -0.41 7.02 25.79
C SER A 198 -0.59 6.76 24.29
N GLU A 199 0.52 6.54 23.59
CA GLU A 199 0.50 6.04 22.21
C GLU A 199 -0.34 4.77 22.10
N TYR A 200 -0.22 3.86 23.06
CA TYR A 200 -0.95 2.59 23.08
C TYR A 200 -2.48 2.77 23.13
N GLU A 201 -2.99 3.75 23.91
CA GLU A 201 -4.42 4.06 23.92
C GLU A 201 -4.89 4.59 22.57
N LEU A 202 -4.13 5.49 21.96
CA LEU A 202 -4.43 6.07 20.65
C LEU A 202 -4.36 5.03 19.54
N TYR A 203 -3.30 4.21 19.52
CA TYR A 203 -3.10 3.08 18.60
C TYR A 203 -4.29 2.11 18.65
N THR A 204 -4.65 1.66 19.87
CA THR A 204 -5.75 0.70 20.03
C THR A 204 -7.07 1.27 19.52
N LYS A 205 -7.30 2.58 19.75
CA LYS A 205 -8.49 3.26 19.25
C LYS A 205 -8.51 3.33 17.73
N LEU A 206 -7.40 3.66 17.07
CA LEU A 206 -7.28 3.71 15.62
C LEU A 206 -7.58 2.35 14.98
N GLU A 207 -6.93 1.29 15.46
CA GLU A 207 -7.14 -0.05 14.92
C GLU A 207 -8.58 -0.54 15.13
N TYR A 208 -9.17 -0.30 16.30
CA TYR A 208 -10.57 -0.61 16.53
C TYR A 208 -11.50 0.12 15.55
N GLU A 209 -11.27 1.42 15.33
CA GLU A 209 -12.14 2.22 14.47
C GLU A 209 -12.01 1.83 12.99
N MET A 210 -10.82 1.50 12.53
CA MET A 210 -10.62 0.96 11.18
C MET A 210 -11.22 -0.44 11.02
N ALA A 211 -10.94 -1.35 11.96
CA ALA A 211 -11.40 -2.73 11.90
C ALA A 211 -12.93 -2.86 11.86
N ARG A 212 -13.65 -2.02 12.60
CA ARG A 212 -15.12 -2.05 12.62
C ARG A 212 -15.76 -1.50 11.34
N ARG A 213 -15.00 -0.77 10.50
CA ARG A 213 -15.49 -0.15 9.25
C ARG A 213 -14.99 -0.86 7.99
N SER A 214 -13.87 -1.57 8.07
CA SER A 214 -13.26 -2.23 6.92
C SER A 214 -12.88 -3.68 7.23
N SER A 215 -11.61 -4.01 7.09
CA SER A 215 -11.05 -5.30 7.43
C SER A 215 -10.00 -5.15 8.53
N MET A 216 -9.59 -6.26 9.14
CA MET A 216 -8.48 -6.28 10.08
C MET A 216 -7.10 -6.42 9.42
N ASN A 217 -7.04 -6.51 8.09
CA ASN A 217 -5.81 -6.40 7.33
C ASN A 217 -5.65 -4.92 6.94
N PHE A 218 -4.92 -4.15 7.74
CA PHE A 218 -4.63 -2.75 7.47
C PHE A 218 -3.63 -2.61 6.31
N ALA A 219 -3.44 -1.41 5.82
CA ALA A 219 -2.50 -1.15 4.71
C ALA A 219 -1.06 -1.47 5.14
N PHE A 220 -0.69 -1.08 6.35
CA PHE A 220 0.60 -1.29 7.02
C PHE A 220 0.41 -1.27 8.54
N GLU A 221 1.48 -1.45 9.29
CA GLU A 221 1.46 -1.35 10.75
C GLU A 221 1.19 0.08 11.19
N THR A 222 0.17 0.27 12.01
CA THR A 222 -0.26 1.58 12.52
C THR A 222 0.86 2.27 13.29
N ILE A 223 1.15 3.51 12.98
CA ILE A 223 2.16 4.34 13.64
C ILE A 223 1.46 5.40 14.48
N VAL A 224 1.81 5.46 15.77
CA VAL A 224 1.42 6.53 16.69
C VAL A 224 2.64 6.95 17.46
N SER A 225 3.06 8.21 17.34
CA SER A 225 4.28 8.72 17.94
C SER A 225 4.02 9.99 18.74
N CYS A 226 4.37 9.99 20.03
CA CYS A 226 4.31 11.16 20.91
C CYS A 226 5.68 11.84 20.98
N GLY A 227 5.70 13.17 20.87
CA GLY A 227 6.90 13.97 21.08
C GLY A 227 8.12 13.48 20.32
N LYS A 228 9.12 12.98 21.04
CA LYS A 228 10.39 12.50 20.46
C LYS A 228 10.26 11.25 19.59
N ASN A 229 9.27 10.40 19.84
CA ASN A 229 9.06 9.19 19.06
C ASN A 229 8.71 9.50 17.60
N ALA A 230 8.24 10.73 17.29
CA ALA A 230 8.03 11.20 15.92
C ALA A 230 9.30 11.28 15.06
N PHE A 231 10.50 11.17 15.67
CA PHE A 231 11.78 11.03 14.95
C PHE A 231 12.08 9.59 14.49
N TYR A 232 11.27 8.62 14.91
CA TYR A 232 11.32 7.26 14.36
C TYR A 232 10.22 7.12 13.32
N LEU A 233 10.59 7.21 12.04
CA LEU A 233 9.62 7.33 10.92
C LEU A 233 8.59 6.19 10.89
N HIS A 234 9.00 4.97 11.25
CA HIS A 234 8.16 3.77 11.32
C HIS A 234 8.03 3.26 12.77
N HIS A 235 7.64 4.15 13.69
CA HIS A 235 7.41 3.79 15.11
C HIS A 235 6.10 3.01 15.26
N SER A 236 6.15 1.71 14.97
CA SER A 236 4.98 0.80 14.99
C SER A 236 4.79 0.05 16.32
N GLU A 237 5.68 0.24 17.30
CA GLU A 237 5.59 -0.34 18.63
C GLU A 237 5.14 0.73 19.66
N PRO A 238 3.81 0.96 19.83
CA PRO A 238 3.31 2.04 20.67
C PRO A 238 3.63 1.80 22.14
N GLU A 239 4.13 2.83 22.81
CA GLU A 239 4.51 2.79 24.22
C GLU A 239 3.33 3.11 25.15
N LYS A 240 3.38 2.55 26.38
CA LYS A 240 2.35 2.77 27.44
C LYS A 240 2.78 3.81 28.48
N ASP A 241 4.04 4.15 28.51
CA ASP A 241 4.67 5.04 29.48
C ASP A 241 5.87 5.77 28.86
N GLY A 242 6.65 6.46 29.64
CA GLY A 242 7.89 7.12 29.20
C GLY A 242 7.67 8.17 28.12
N ASP A 243 8.44 8.08 27.03
CA ASP A 243 8.36 9.00 25.89
C ASP A 243 7.07 8.80 25.06
N GLY A 244 6.38 7.66 25.22
CA GLY A 244 5.07 7.38 24.59
C GLY A 244 3.87 8.09 25.24
N ILE A 245 4.09 8.95 26.24
CA ILE A 245 3.02 9.74 26.87
C ILE A 245 2.94 11.12 26.22
N ALA A 246 1.77 11.48 25.72
CA ALA A 246 1.51 12.83 25.20
C ALA A 246 1.59 13.86 26.32
N MET A 247 2.50 14.80 26.22
CA MET A 247 2.71 15.86 27.20
C MET A 247 2.17 17.20 26.70
N GLU A 248 1.78 18.08 27.59
CA GLU A 248 1.43 19.47 27.25
C GLU A 248 2.57 20.12 26.46
N GLY A 249 2.26 20.74 25.32
CA GLY A 249 3.24 21.34 24.41
C GLY A 249 3.90 20.38 23.43
N SER A 250 3.67 19.05 23.55
CA SER A 250 4.20 18.06 22.59
C SER A 250 3.31 17.93 21.33
N ILE A 251 3.72 17.03 20.44
CA ILE A 251 2.92 16.62 19.28
C ILE A 251 2.52 15.14 19.42
N VAL A 252 1.45 14.76 18.73
CA VAL A 252 1.10 13.39 18.41
C VAL A 252 1.09 13.26 16.89
N GLN A 253 2.00 12.49 16.34
CA GLN A 253 2.02 12.09 14.93
C GLN A 253 1.30 10.76 14.80
N VAL A 254 0.38 10.65 13.85
CA VAL A 254 -0.19 9.36 13.44
C VAL A 254 0.05 9.16 11.96
N ASP A 255 0.28 7.89 11.60
CA ASP A 255 0.43 7.45 10.22
C ASP A 255 -0.23 6.08 10.09
N VAL A 256 -1.27 6.02 9.27
CA VAL A 256 -2.21 4.91 9.34
C VAL A 256 -3.00 4.77 8.05
N GLY A 257 -3.29 3.53 7.67
CA GLY A 257 -4.07 3.24 6.48
C GLY A 257 -5.02 2.06 6.64
N ALA A 258 -6.31 2.27 6.37
CA ALA A 258 -7.25 1.19 6.18
C ALA A 258 -7.03 0.51 4.83
N ARG A 259 -7.61 -0.69 4.68
CA ARG A 259 -7.62 -1.42 3.41
C ARG A 259 -9.06 -1.75 3.03
N MET A 260 -9.46 -1.38 1.80
CA MET A 260 -10.78 -1.66 1.28
C MET A 260 -10.69 -2.39 -0.07
N ASN A 261 -11.36 -3.51 -0.22
CA ASN A 261 -11.30 -4.35 -1.42
C ASN A 261 -9.87 -4.68 -1.87
N GLY A 262 -8.93 -4.83 -0.93
CA GLY A 262 -7.50 -5.07 -1.19
C GLY A 262 -6.66 -3.80 -1.35
N TYR A 263 -7.25 -2.63 -1.59
CA TYR A 263 -6.55 -1.36 -1.82
C TYR A 263 -6.28 -0.60 -0.53
N CYS A 264 -5.10 0.02 -0.46
CA CYS A 264 -4.60 0.75 0.69
C CYS A 264 -4.99 2.23 0.64
N ALA A 265 -5.14 2.84 1.81
CA ALA A 265 -4.93 4.26 2.03
C ALA A 265 -3.63 4.48 2.79
N ASP A 266 -3.11 5.71 2.74
CA ASP A 266 -1.92 6.15 3.45
C ASP A 266 -2.09 7.60 3.92
N ILE A 267 -2.29 7.80 5.22
CA ILE A 267 -2.66 9.10 5.76
C ILE A 267 -1.88 9.39 7.04
N SER A 268 -1.05 10.41 6.98
CA SER A 268 -0.39 10.97 8.16
C SER A 268 -1.05 12.26 8.63
N ARG A 269 -1.24 12.38 9.94
CA ARG A 269 -1.75 13.60 10.61
C ARG A 269 -0.94 13.91 11.85
N VAL A 270 -0.83 15.20 12.16
CA VAL A 270 -0.20 15.69 13.39
C VAL A 270 -1.22 16.44 14.27
N PHE A 271 -1.14 16.27 15.56
CA PHE A 271 -1.96 16.95 16.54
C PHE A 271 -1.06 17.61 17.58
N PHE A 272 -1.39 18.85 17.95
CA PHE A 272 -0.69 19.57 19.01
C PHE A 272 -1.41 19.37 20.35
N VAL A 273 -0.69 18.90 21.33
CA VAL A 273 -1.22 18.73 22.69
C VAL A 273 -1.13 20.08 23.39
N GLY A 274 -2.29 20.66 23.70
CA GLY A 274 -2.40 22.00 24.24
C GLY A 274 -2.26 23.13 23.20
N GLN A 275 -2.59 24.35 23.62
CA GLN A 275 -2.64 25.52 22.75
C GLN A 275 -1.23 26.00 22.35
N PRO A 276 -1.05 26.50 21.11
CA PRO A 276 0.19 27.16 20.72
C PRO A 276 0.47 28.39 21.59
N GLN A 277 1.74 28.61 21.92
CA GLN A 277 2.17 29.76 22.70
C GLN A 277 2.55 30.97 21.82
N GLY A 278 1.56 31.48 21.06
CA GLY A 278 1.75 32.64 20.19
C GLY A 278 2.35 32.31 18.81
N THR A 279 2.78 33.35 18.10
CA THR A 279 3.34 33.23 16.73
C THR A 279 4.74 32.63 16.69
N ASP A 280 5.45 32.64 17.81
CA ASP A 280 6.82 32.11 17.93
C ASP A 280 6.85 30.61 18.25
N ASP A 281 5.67 29.96 18.33
CA ASP A 281 5.58 28.52 18.54
C ASP A 281 6.15 27.76 17.33
N ARG A 282 7.25 27.04 17.56
CA ARG A 282 7.98 26.30 16.52
C ARG A 282 7.13 25.23 15.86
N ARG A 283 6.11 24.68 16.57
CA ARG A 283 5.14 23.72 16.00
C ARG A 283 4.32 24.38 14.90
N MET A 284 3.86 25.63 15.14
CA MET A 284 3.12 26.40 14.15
C MET A 284 3.99 26.81 12.97
N GLN A 285 5.25 27.24 13.20
CA GLN A 285 6.17 27.58 12.13
C GLN A 285 6.45 26.39 11.22
N LEU A 286 6.68 25.20 11.79
CA LEU A 286 6.88 23.97 11.03
C LEU A 286 5.60 23.56 10.28
N LEU A 287 4.43 23.69 10.92
CA LEU A 287 3.14 23.39 10.29
C LEU A 287 2.90 24.25 9.04
N GLU A 288 3.19 25.53 9.11
CA GLU A 288 3.04 26.43 7.95
C GLU A 288 4.00 26.04 6.81
N LEU A 289 5.24 25.62 7.12
CA LEU A 289 6.15 25.06 6.12
C LEU A 289 5.55 23.79 5.49
N ILE A 290 5.13 22.81 6.29
CA ILE A 290 4.58 21.54 5.79
C ILE A 290 3.32 21.77 4.93
N ARG A 291 2.46 22.73 5.30
CA ARG A 291 1.32 23.14 4.48
C ARG A 291 1.73 23.75 3.14
N ALA A 292 2.76 24.58 3.16
CA ALA A 292 3.29 25.16 1.93
C ALA A 292 3.90 24.09 1.02
N LEU A 293 4.65 23.14 1.59
CA LEU A 293 5.20 21.98 0.88
C LEU A 293 4.09 21.11 0.28
N ARG A 294 3.08 20.78 1.08
CA ARG A 294 1.93 19.99 0.65
C ARG A 294 1.20 20.66 -0.52
N LYS A 295 0.90 21.96 -0.39
CA LYS A 295 0.29 22.72 -1.49
C LYS A 295 1.15 22.69 -2.74
N ALA A 296 2.46 22.96 -2.62
CA ALA A 296 3.39 22.96 -3.74
C ALA A 296 3.52 21.59 -4.39
N ALA A 297 3.44 20.50 -3.60
CA ALA A 297 3.45 19.13 -4.12
C ALA A 297 2.21 18.85 -4.99
N PHE A 298 1.01 19.18 -4.51
CA PHE A 298 -0.22 18.99 -5.29
C PHE A 298 -0.30 19.92 -6.52
N ASP A 299 0.21 21.15 -6.42
CA ASP A 299 0.32 22.06 -7.57
C ASP A 299 1.31 21.53 -8.64
N PHE A 300 2.30 20.73 -8.23
CA PHE A 300 3.31 20.16 -9.13
C PHE A 300 2.86 18.87 -9.81
N ILE A 301 2.13 18.00 -9.08
CA ILE A 301 1.79 16.65 -9.56
C ILE A 301 0.85 16.72 -10.75
N GLY A 302 1.23 16.05 -11.83
CA GLY A 302 0.45 15.92 -13.07
C GLY A 302 1.21 15.07 -14.10
N PRO A 303 0.59 14.77 -15.25
CA PRO A 303 1.24 14.02 -16.32
C PRO A 303 2.55 14.67 -16.78
N GLY A 304 3.56 13.83 -17.05
CA GLY A 304 4.88 14.28 -17.48
C GLY A 304 5.79 14.78 -16.35
N LYS A 305 5.32 14.80 -15.09
CA LYS A 305 6.15 15.10 -13.92
C LYS A 305 6.78 13.82 -13.37
N THR A 306 7.79 13.95 -12.51
CA THR A 306 8.54 12.82 -11.94
C THR A 306 8.71 12.96 -10.44
N PHE A 307 8.96 11.84 -9.73
CA PHE A 307 9.33 11.86 -8.31
C PHE A 307 10.60 12.70 -8.06
N ALA A 308 11.60 12.60 -8.94
CA ALA A 308 12.83 13.40 -8.82
C ALA A 308 12.55 14.91 -8.91
N GLY A 309 11.71 15.32 -9.86
CA GLY A 309 11.31 16.73 -9.99
C GLY A 309 10.51 17.22 -8.78
N LEU A 310 9.61 16.39 -8.26
CA LEU A 310 8.84 16.68 -7.05
C LEU A 310 9.78 16.86 -5.84
N ASN A 311 10.67 15.92 -5.58
CA ASN A 311 11.64 16.01 -4.48
C ASN A 311 12.53 17.25 -4.60
N SER A 312 13.04 17.55 -5.80
CA SER A 312 13.88 18.73 -6.04
C SER A 312 13.16 20.03 -5.67
N GLN A 313 11.88 20.16 -6.03
CA GLN A 313 11.07 21.33 -5.65
C GLN A 313 10.86 21.42 -4.13
N MET A 314 10.59 20.29 -3.47
CA MET A 314 10.41 20.27 -2.01
C MET A 314 11.70 20.63 -1.28
N TYR A 315 12.85 20.16 -1.77
CA TYR A 315 14.15 20.51 -1.21
C TYR A 315 14.48 22.00 -1.38
N ASP A 316 14.16 22.61 -2.52
CA ASP A 316 14.36 24.04 -2.73
C ASP A 316 13.53 24.89 -1.75
N ILE A 317 12.24 24.57 -1.59
CA ILE A 317 11.36 25.28 -0.65
C ILE A 317 11.84 25.09 0.80
N THR A 318 12.12 23.84 1.18
CA THR A 318 12.59 23.53 2.54
C THR A 318 13.93 24.18 2.84
N GLY A 319 14.87 24.13 1.89
CA GLY A 319 16.20 24.73 2.05
C GLY A 319 16.14 26.25 2.28
N LYS A 320 15.35 26.96 1.48
CA LYS A 320 15.13 28.42 1.67
C LYS A 320 14.54 28.74 3.04
N TRP A 321 13.60 27.92 3.49
CA TRP A 321 12.99 28.12 4.81
C TRP A 321 13.99 27.82 5.95
N LEU A 322 14.73 26.70 5.87
CA LEU A 322 15.76 26.34 6.86
C LEU A 322 16.89 27.39 6.94
N ALA A 323 17.33 27.92 5.82
CA ALA A 323 18.31 29.01 5.77
C ALA A 323 17.75 30.26 6.47
N GLY A 324 16.49 30.64 6.20
CA GLY A 324 15.81 31.72 6.87
C GLY A 324 15.67 31.54 8.39
N GLN A 325 15.68 30.27 8.88
CA GLN A 325 15.71 29.95 10.31
C GLN A 325 17.15 29.90 10.90
N GLY A 326 18.18 30.04 10.06
CA GLY A 326 19.58 29.93 10.47
C GLY A 326 20.02 28.49 10.78
N LEU A 327 19.30 27.49 10.32
CA LEU A 327 19.60 26.05 10.53
C LEU A 327 20.61 25.52 9.52
N ILE A 328 20.65 26.11 8.31
CA ILE A 328 21.61 25.78 7.25
C ILE A 328 22.15 27.09 6.62
N PRO A 329 23.26 27.06 5.87
CA PRO A 329 23.79 28.25 5.18
C PRO A 329 22.84 28.75 4.08
N ASP A 330 22.91 30.07 3.74
CA ASP A 330 22.11 30.66 2.64
C ASP A 330 22.44 30.04 1.27
N ASN A 331 23.69 29.60 1.07
CA ASN A 331 24.18 28.91 -0.13
C ASN A 331 24.12 27.39 0.01
N PHE A 332 23.06 26.89 0.64
CA PHE A 332 22.86 25.46 0.92
C PHE A 332 22.91 24.58 -0.34
N GLU A 333 23.31 23.35 -0.13
CA GLU A 333 23.22 22.25 -1.10
C GLU A 333 22.13 21.24 -0.66
N GLU A 334 21.74 20.32 -1.55
CA GLU A 334 20.76 19.28 -1.25
C GLU A 334 21.11 18.48 0.01
N GLY A 335 22.40 18.20 0.23
CA GLY A 335 22.87 17.49 1.41
C GLY A 335 22.58 18.19 2.73
N ASP A 336 22.54 19.54 2.76
CA ASP A 336 22.16 20.28 3.95
C ASP A 336 20.67 20.12 4.25
N VAL A 337 19.83 20.14 3.22
CA VAL A 337 18.38 19.97 3.35
C VAL A 337 18.03 18.57 3.79
N ARG A 338 18.69 17.53 3.27
CA ARG A 338 18.49 16.12 3.63
C ARG A 338 18.78 15.81 5.09
N ARG A 339 19.47 16.66 5.82
CA ARG A 339 19.63 16.55 7.28
C ARG A 339 18.31 16.76 8.03
N TYR A 340 17.29 17.34 7.38
CA TYR A 340 16.00 17.71 7.95
C TYR A 340 14.81 17.12 7.17
N TYR A 341 15.00 16.82 5.87
CA TYR A 341 14.02 16.17 5.00
C TYR A 341 14.48 14.73 4.72
N TRP A 342 13.99 13.79 5.51
CA TRP A 342 14.63 12.46 5.64
C TRP A 342 14.15 11.43 4.64
N HIS A 343 12.96 11.59 4.06
CA HIS A 343 12.35 10.64 3.13
C HIS A 343 11.93 11.30 1.81
N ASN A 344 11.50 10.52 0.84
CA ASN A 344 10.94 11.06 -0.38
C ASN A 344 9.58 11.70 -0.10
N THR A 345 9.16 12.61 -0.97
CA THR A 345 7.89 13.33 -0.84
C THR A 345 6.68 12.47 -1.20
N SER A 346 6.87 11.39 -1.98
CA SER A 346 5.74 10.62 -2.53
C SER A 346 6.18 9.24 -2.99
N HIS A 347 5.21 8.33 -3.08
CA HIS A 347 5.34 7.00 -3.66
C HIS A 347 4.03 6.58 -4.36
N PHE A 348 4.07 5.50 -5.16
CA PHE A 348 2.86 4.91 -5.71
C PHE A 348 2.06 4.22 -4.62
N LEU A 349 0.73 4.27 -4.76
CA LEU A 349 -0.25 3.68 -3.85
C LEU A 349 -1.22 2.78 -4.61
N GLY A 350 -1.64 1.66 -4.01
CA GLY A 350 -2.59 0.75 -4.63
C GLY A 350 -2.93 -0.47 -3.79
N LEU A 351 -2.68 -1.67 -4.32
CA LEU A 351 -2.83 -2.93 -3.57
C LEU A 351 -1.78 -3.09 -2.48
N ASP A 352 -0.62 -2.50 -2.69
CA ASP A 352 0.40 -2.28 -1.67
C ASP A 352 0.45 -0.80 -1.29
N VAL A 353 0.84 -0.50 -0.05
CA VAL A 353 1.03 0.88 0.40
C VAL A 353 2.16 1.53 -0.42
N HIS A 354 3.28 0.85 -0.57
CA HIS A 354 4.31 1.18 -1.54
C HIS A 354 4.09 0.33 -2.79
N ASP A 355 3.17 0.78 -3.65
CA ASP A 355 2.73 0.00 -4.81
C ASP A 355 3.78 -0.05 -5.92
N VAL A 356 3.58 -0.98 -6.85
CA VAL A 356 4.47 -1.21 -7.99
C VAL A 356 4.50 -0.02 -8.93
N GLY A 357 5.65 0.23 -9.52
CA GLY A 357 5.86 1.26 -10.53
C GLY A 357 7.31 1.71 -10.65
N PRO A 358 7.75 2.12 -11.84
CA PRO A 358 9.10 2.63 -12.07
C PRO A 358 9.25 4.06 -11.54
N ARG A 359 10.15 4.24 -10.56
CA ARG A 359 10.37 5.55 -9.90
C ARG A 359 11.07 6.59 -10.79
N ASP A 360 11.67 6.17 -11.88
CA ASP A 360 12.39 7.01 -12.87
C ASP A 360 11.51 7.46 -14.04
N LYS A 361 10.26 7.03 -14.09
CA LYS A 361 9.30 7.39 -15.14
C LYS A 361 8.45 8.60 -14.76
N GLU A 362 7.89 9.22 -15.79
CA GLU A 362 6.91 10.29 -15.65
C GLU A 362 5.58 9.76 -15.11
N PHE A 363 4.90 10.60 -14.34
CA PHE A 363 3.53 10.32 -13.92
C PHE A 363 2.60 10.34 -15.13
N ALA A 364 1.62 9.43 -15.10
CA ALA A 364 0.55 9.35 -16.09
C ALA A 364 -0.82 9.48 -15.41
N ALA A 365 -1.81 9.95 -16.13
CA ALA A 365 -3.18 9.93 -15.67
C ALA A 365 -3.58 8.49 -15.27
N GLY A 366 -4.22 8.35 -14.11
CA GLY A 366 -4.55 7.05 -13.50
C GLY A 366 -3.52 6.54 -12.48
N ASN A 367 -2.34 7.17 -12.33
CA ASN A 367 -1.46 6.87 -11.21
C ASN A 367 -2.11 7.32 -9.89
N CYS A 368 -2.07 6.49 -8.84
CA CYS A 368 -2.37 6.90 -7.48
C CYS A 368 -1.08 7.04 -6.69
N LEU A 369 -0.99 8.13 -5.93
CA LEU A 369 0.18 8.49 -5.14
C LEU A 369 -0.24 8.82 -3.71
N ALA A 370 0.59 8.42 -2.75
CA ALA A 370 0.65 9.03 -1.43
C ALA A 370 1.63 10.20 -1.48
N VAL A 371 1.28 11.32 -0.83
CA VAL A 371 2.06 12.57 -0.85
C VAL A 371 2.28 13.05 0.57
N GLU A 372 3.51 12.90 1.05
CA GLU A 372 3.89 12.90 2.47
C GLU A 372 5.04 13.88 2.81
N PRO A 373 4.99 15.19 2.47
CA PRO A 373 6.07 16.09 2.85
C PRO A 373 6.25 16.13 4.38
N GLY A 374 7.50 15.91 4.82
CA GLY A 374 7.86 15.87 6.24
C GLY A 374 9.21 16.52 6.51
N VAL A 375 9.31 17.26 7.62
CA VAL A 375 10.54 17.92 8.06
C VAL A 375 10.76 17.67 9.55
N TYR A 376 11.98 17.32 9.91
CA TYR A 376 12.38 16.87 11.25
C TYR A 376 13.56 17.71 11.72
N ILE A 377 13.39 18.46 12.81
CA ILE A 377 14.37 19.44 13.32
C ILE A 377 14.85 19.02 14.71
N PRO A 378 15.94 18.24 14.80
CA PRO A 378 16.44 17.75 16.10
C PRO A 378 16.76 18.88 17.07
N GLU A 379 17.29 20.01 16.58
CA GLU A 379 17.61 21.18 17.40
C GLU A 379 16.37 21.80 18.08
N TRP A 380 15.18 21.58 17.50
CA TRP A 380 13.92 22.01 18.06
C TRP A 380 13.20 20.90 18.84
N GLY A 381 13.64 19.64 18.66
CA GLY A 381 12.97 18.46 19.20
C GLY A 381 11.57 18.27 18.58
N ILE A 382 11.35 18.74 17.34
CA ILE A 382 10.06 18.71 16.66
C ILE A 382 10.28 18.23 15.23
N GLY A 383 9.48 17.26 14.79
CA GLY A 383 9.45 16.79 13.42
C GLY A 383 8.14 16.06 13.15
N PHE A 384 7.57 16.22 11.96
CA PHE A 384 6.36 15.53 11.55
C PHE A 384 6.13 15.62 10.04
N ARG A 385 5.19 14.81 9.55
CA ARG A 385 4.67 14.81 8.17
C ARG A 385 3.16 14.98 8.17
N ILE A 386 2.63 15.46 7.05
CA ILE A 386 1.20 15.43 6.72
C ILE A 386 1.08 14.81 5.34
N GLU A 387 0.23 13.80 5.22
CA GLU A 387 0.13 12.94 4.07
C GLU A 387 -1.30 12.77 3.60
N ASP A 388 -1.47 12.74 2.29
CA ASP A 388 -2.74 12.53 1.63
C ASP A 388 -2.58 11.72 0.34
N ASP A 389 -3.61 10.95 0.03
CA ASP A 389 -3.69 10.17 -1.19
C ASP A 389 -4.26 11.00 -2.35
N CYS A 390 -3.70 10.84 -3.55
CA CYS A 390 -4.21 11.49 -4.75
C CYS A 390 -4.18 10.59 -5.99
N LEU A 391 -5.06 10.93 -6.93
CA LEU A 391 -5.11 10.39 -8.29
C LEU A 391 -4.54 11.41 -9.25
N VAL A 392 -3.56 11.05 -10.06
CA VAL A 392 -3.10 11.87 -11.20
C VAL A 392 -4.19 11.88 -12.27
N THR A 393 -4.61 13.07 -12.70
CA THR A 393 -5.60 13.32 -13.75
C THR A 393 -4.93 13.81 -15.03
N GLU A 394 -5.68 14.07 -16.10
CA GLU A 394 -5.13 14.57 -17.37
C GLU A 394 -4.45 15.95 -17.23
N ASP A 395 -4.84 16.77 -16.25
CA ASP A 395 -4.43 18.18 -16.06
C ASP A 395 -3.88 18.51 -14.67
N GLY A 396 -3.61 17.49 -13.84
CA GLY A 396 -3.07 17.70 -12.50
C GLY A 396 -3.28 16.48 -11.60
N CYS A 397 -3.81 16.69 -10.40
CA CYS A 397 -4.19 15.61 -9.51
C CYS A 397 -5.48 15.91 -8.73
N LEU A 398 -6.17 14.86 -8.34
CA LEU A 398 -7.39 14.88 -7.53
C LEU A 398 -7.10 14.20 -6.18
N LEU A 399 -7.35 14.90 -5.09
CA LEU A 399 -7.27 14.31 -3.74
C LEU A 399 -8.31 13.18 -3.59
N LEU A 400 -7.86 12.06 -3.07
CA LEU A 400 -8.72 10.91 -2.69
C LEU A 400 -9.09 10.97 -1.21
N SER A 401 -8.23 11.54 -0.36
CA SER A 401 -8.51 11.92 1.02
C SER A 401 -9.24 13.28 1.09
N SER A 402 -9.80 13.63 2.24
CA SER A 402 -10.52 14.90 2.42
C SER A 402 -9.62 16.14 2.47
N GLY A 403 -8.33 15.94 2.69
CA GLY A 403 -7.35 17.00 2.86
C GLY A 403 -7.55 17.87 4.12
N LYS A 404 -8.25 17.37 5.12
CA LYS A 404 -8.51 18.10 6.37
C LYS A 404 -7.24 18.21 7.21
N ASP A 405 -6.65 19.38 7.21
CA ASP A 405 -5.51 19.76 8.05
C ASP A 405 -5.74 21.11 8.73
N SER A 406 -7.02 21.45 9.04
CA SER A 406 -7.35 22.74 9.64
C SER A 406 -6.73 22.86 11.06
N PRO A 407 -6.38 24.09 11.51
CA PRO A 407 -5.87 24.30 12.86
C PRO A 407 -6.78 23.72 13.96
N GLU A 408 -8.10 23.83 13.79
CA GLU A 408 -9.08 23.25 14.72
C GLU A 408 -9.04 21.73 14.74
N GLY A 409 -8.55 21.09 13.64
CA GLY A 409 -8.33 19.65 13.57
C GLY A 409 -7.02 19.20 14.20
N ILE A 410 -6.04 20.10 14.35
CA ILE A 410 -4.67 19.79 14.79
C ILE A 410 -4.46 20.10 16.26
N ILE A 411 -5.05 21.19 16.76
CA ILE A 411 -4.89 21.60 18.17
C ILE A 411 -5.95 20.90 19.01
N VAL A 412 -5.50 20.11 19.96
CA VAL A 412 -6.33 19.40 20.95
C VAL A 412 -5.84 19.73 22.35
N GLY A 413 -6.78 19.97 23.28
CA GLY A 413 -6.43 20.34 24.64
C GLY A 413 -7.63 20.49 25.52
#